data_5bac889c6251610ef95871d0fa891018
#
_entry.id   5bac889c6251610ef95871d0fa891018
#
_cell.length_a   1.000
_cell.length_b   1.000
_cell.length_c   1.000
_cell.angle_alpha   90.00
_cell.angle_beta   90.00
_cell.angle_gamma   90.00
#
_symmetry.space_group_name_H-M   'P 1'
#
loop_
_entity.id
_entity.type
_entity.pdbx_description
1 polymer ?
#
loop_
_entity_poly.entity_id
_entity_poly.type
_entity_poly.pdbx_seq_one_letter_code
_entity_poly.pdbx_strand_id
1 'polypeptide(L)'
;MKNKLIEKLNKIELVIFDLDGTLYEDTDHFDYYAECLAEQLEPGKREEFWDDLQKSRTGGHPVKIGRVYDVEEDLILQITIDGEVLNGWNWSGEKLSNHKLNELYPEKISCNMYNKIYLGDGWWPPAAIAYHYGLESTEACYLKTKEWINNNDDFLQPTPGLRETLKNLKINKNIVLATNSDAQDTNSILNNLDLQGVFQDIYTSCNKPENSFKLFNNIIDEYDCSPEDILSIGDNYLNEIGPVIQLGGEAILIDREDAFSQKDSSAYIVDSIKELVPIFNNAVE
;
A
#
# COMPACT_ATOMS: atom_id res chain seq x y z
N MET A 1 7.18 -6.38 -22.08
CA MET A 1 6.81 -6.53 -20.66
C MET A 1 5.85 -7.70 -20.45
N LYS A 2 4.67 -7.74 -21.09
CA LYS A 2 3.63 -8.80 -20.91
C LYS A 2 4.15 -10.23 -21.11
N ASN A 3 4.88 -10.55 -22.19
CA ASN A 3 5.38 -11.91 -22.44
C ASN A 3 6.34 -12.41 -21.37
N LYS A 4 7.22 -11.52 -20.85
CA LYS A 4 8.14 -11.88 -19.77
C LYS A 4 7.42 -12.16 -18.45
N LEU A 5 6.35 -11.41 -18.17
CA LEU A 5 5.50 -11.63 -16.99
C LEU A 5 4.75 -12.97 -17.10
N ILE A 6 4.19 -13.30 -18.27
CA ILE A 6 3.50 -14.60 -18.51
C ILE A 6 4.48 -15.77 -18.34
N GLU A 7 5.70 -15.69 -18.89
CA GLU A 7 6.73 -16.71 -18.71
C GLU A 7 7.09 -16.93 -17.22
N LYS A 8 7.14 -15.85 -16.44
CA LYS A 8 7.39 -15.92 -15.01
C LYS A 8 6.19 -16.48 -14.24
N LEU A 9 4.98 -16.04 -14.57
CA LEU A 9 3.75 -16.56 -13.97
C LEU A 9 3.63 -18.09 -14.07
N ASN A 10 4.12 -18.70 -15.14
CA ASN A 10 4.11 -20.16 -15.29
C ASN A 10 4.95 -20.90 -14.24
N LYS A 11 5.93 -20.23 -13.62
CA LYS A 11 6.78 -20.81 -12.57
C LYS A 11 6.26 -20.50 -11.17
N ILE A 12 5.46 -19.49 -11.01
CA ILE A 12 4.90 -19.08 -9.72
C ILE A 12 3.96 -20.17 -9.20
N GLU A 13 4.12 -20.55 -7.94
CA GLU A 13 3.29 -21.53 -7.24
C GLU A 13 2.32 -20.87 -6.28
N LEU A 14 2.71 -19.68 -5.73
CA LEU A 14 1.94 -18.95 -4.75
C LEU A 14 1.81 -17.48 -5.16
N VAL A 15 0.57 -16.98 -5.21
CA VAL A 15 0.26 -15.56 -5.46
C VAL A 15 -0.37 -14.96 -4.22
N ILE A 16 0.25 -13.90 -3.71
CA ILE A 16 -0.18 -13.18 -2.51
C ILE A 16 -0.76 -11.84 -2.96
N PHE A 17 -2.03 -11.61 -2.66
CA PHE A 17 -2.72 -10.36 -2.96
C PHE A 17 -2.85 -9.51 -1.71
N ASP A 18 -2.67 -8.22 -1.84
CA ASP A 18 -3.22 -7.25 -0.92
C ASP A 18 -4.70 -6.98 -1.25
N LEU A 19 -5.43 -6.26 -0.38
CA LEU A 19 -6.86 -5.98 -0.51
C LEU A 19 -7.11 -4.54 -0.93
N ASP A 20 -6.80 -3.61 -0.01
CA ASP A 20 -7.16 -2.20 -0.12
C ASP A 20 -6.26 -1.52 -1.16
N GLY A 21 -6.87 -0.85 -2.16
CA GLY A 21 -6.08 -0.28 -3.25
C GLY A 21 -5.58 -1.30 -4.29
N THR A 22 -5.78 -2.59 -4.08
CA THR A 22 -5.33 -3.67 -4.95
C THR A 22 -6.49 -4.37 -5.64
N LEU A 23 -7.42 -4.97 -4.90
CA LEU A 23 -8.56 -5.69 -5.48
C LEU A 23 -9.73 -4.77 -5.86
N TYR A 24 -9.72 -3.54 -5.40
CA TYR A 24 -10.64 -2.48 -5.77
C TYR A 24 -9.87 -1.14 -5.88
N GLU A 25 -10.42 -0.22 -6.62
CA GLU A 25 -9.71 0.99 -7.05
C GLU A 25 -10.42 2.29 -6.67
N ASP A 26 -11.52 2.19 -5.95
CA ASP A 26 -12.29 3.35 -5.51
C ASP A 26 -11.51 4.17 -4.49
N THR A 27 -11.43 5.48 -4.68
CA THR A 27 -10.61 6.40 -3.88
C THR A 27 -11.41 7.46 -3.13
N ASP A 28 -12.73 7.53 -3.32
CA ASP A 28 -13.60 8.54 -2.70
C ASP A 28 -13.55 8.52 -1.16
N HIS A 29 -13.23 7.36 -0.58
CA HIS A 29 -13.04 7.23 0.85
C HIS A 29 -11.83 8.02 1.37
N PHE A 30 -10.81 8.27 0.56
CA PHE A 30 -9.68 9.12 0.95
C PHE A 30 -10.10 10.59 1.08
N ASP A 31 -11.03 11.05 0.24
CA ASP A 31 -11.59 12.41 0.36
C ASP A 31 -12.45 12.52 1.61
N TYR A 32 -13.32 11.54 1.87
CA TYR A 32 -14.11 11.49 3.09
C TYR A 32 -13.22 11.43 4.34
N TYR A 33 -12.14 10.67 4.30
CA TYR A 33 -11.16 10.61 5.39
C TYR A 33 -10.48 11.96 5.62
N ALA A 34 -10.05 12.63 4.55
CA ALA A 34 -9.45 13.95 4.62
C ALA A 34 -10.42 15.01 5.19
N GLU A 35 -11.72 14.95 4.81
CA GLU A 35 -12.76 15.79 5.38
C GLU A 35 -12.90 15.56 6.89
N CYS A 36 -12.95 14.29 7.32
CA CYS A 36 -12.99 13.93 8.74
C CYS A 36 -11.80 14.50 9.52
N LEU A 37 -10.58 14.38 8.98
CA LEU A 37 -9.36 14.90 9.61
C LEU A 37 -9.40 16.43 9.71
N ALA A 38 -9.76 17.10 8.63
CA ALA A 38 -9.88 18.57 8.61
C ALA A 38 -10.90 19.08 9.64
N GLU A 39 -12.01 18.37 9.85
CA GLU A 39 -13.01 18.71 10.86
C GLU A 39 -12.48 18.64 12.30
N GLN A 40 -11.48 17.78 12.57
CA GLN A 40 -10.85 17.65 13.88
C GLN A 40 -9.81 18.74 14.17
N LEU A 41 -9.29 19.39 13.12
CA LEU A 41 -8.30 20.47 13.27
C LEU A 41 -8.95 21.75 13.77
N GLU A 42 -8.13 22.59 14.43
CA GLU A 42 -8.52 23.96 14.78
C GLU A 42 -8.96 24.72 13.51
N PRO A 43 -10.02 25.55 13.58
CA PRO A 43 -10.56 26.23 12.39
C PRO A 43 -9.52 27.00 11.57
N GLY A 44 -8.52 27.60 12.24
CA GLY A 44 -7.43 28.34 11.57
C GLY A 44 -6.43 27.47 10.80
N LYS A 45 -6.47 26.14 11.01
CA LYS A 45 -5.55 25.18 10.36
C LYS A 45 -6.18 24.43 9.18
N ARG A 46 -7.49 24.52 9.01
CA ARG A 46 -8.21 23.75 7.98
C ARG A 46 -7.87 24.20 6.56
N GLU A 47 -7.72 25.49 6.34
CA GLU A 47 -7.36 26.04 5.02
C GLU A 47 -5.94 25.61 4.63
N GLU A 48 -4.98 25.70 5.58
CA GLU A 48 -3.60 25.27 5.37
C GLU A 48 -3.52 23.75 5.09
N PHE A 49 -4.28 22.94 5.83
CA PHE A 49 -4.40 21.48 5.59
C PHE A 49 -4.84 21.17 4.15
N TRP A 50 -5.91 21.80 3.67
CA TRP A 50 -6.41 21.56 2.32
C TRP A 50 -5.44 22.06 1.23
N ASP A 51 -4.76 23.18 1.46
CA ASP A 51 -3.76 23.71 0.54
C ASP A 51 -2.56 22.75 0.40
N ASP A 52 -2.05 22.24 1.52
CA ASP A 52 -0.95 21.28 1.52
C ASP A 52 -1.37 19.92 0.98
N LEU A 53 -2.59 19.44 1.25
CA LEU A 53 -3.10 18.21 0.66
C LEU A 53 -3.23 18.33 -0.87
N GLN A 54 -3.71 19.47 -1.36
CA GLN A 54 -3.78 19.72 -2.80
C GLN A 54 -2.39 19.79 -3.45
N LYS A 55 -1.42 20.44 -2.78
CA LYS A 55 -0.02 20.45 -3.24
C LYS A 55 0.60 19.06 -3.22
N SER A 56 0.31 18.25 -2.19
CA SER A 56 0.75 16.86 -2.09
C SER A 56 0.25 16.04 -3.30
N ARG A 57 -1.03 16.11 -3.61
CA ARG A 57 -1.66 15.43 -4.76
C ARG A 57 -1.10 15.88 -6.11
N THR A 58 -0.68 17.12 -6.23
CA THR A 58 -0.12 17.68 -7.48
C THR A 58 1.41 17.63 -7.55
N GLY A 59 2.08 17.00 -6.57
CA GLY A 59 3.53 16.86 -6.53
C GLY A 59 4.29 18.11 -6.07
N GLY A 60 3.59 19.16 -5.68
CA GLY A 60 4.17 20.43 -5.19
C GLY A 60 4.58 20.45 -3.72
N HIS A 61 4.37 19.35 -2.99
CA HIS A 61 4.70 19.22 -1.57
C HIS A 61 5.69 18.06 -1.33
N PRO A 62 6.54 18.12 -0.29
CA PRO A 62 7.40 16.97 0.05
C PRO A 62 6.64 15.75 0.56
N VAL A 63 5.46 15.92 1.19
CA VAL A 63 4.55 14.81 1.52
C VAL A 63 3.99 14.23 0.23
N LYS A 64 4.35 12.99 -0.09
CA LYS A 64 3.86 12.24 -1.24
C LYS A 64 4.13 10.74 -1.10
N ILE A 65 3.44 9.94 -1.89
CA ILE A 65 3.60 8.49 -1.92
C ILE A 65 5.08 8.09 -2.12
N GLY A 66 5.51 7.05 -1.42
CA GLY A 66 6.87 6.53 -1.44
C GLY A 66 7.84 7.22 -0.49
N ARG A 67 7.36 8.13 0.37
CA ARG A 67 8.16 8.79 1.41
C ARG A 67 7.75 8.37 2.81
N VAL A 68 8.55 8.77 3.79
CA VAL A 68 8.25 8.58 5.22
C VAL A 68 8.03 9.95 5.85
N TYR A 69 6.99 10.07 6.65
CA TYR A 69 6.82 11.22 7.55
C TYR A 69 7.29 10.86 8.94
N ASP A 70 8.26 11.58 9.44
CA ASP A 70 8.73 11.51 10.80
C ASP A 70 7.94 12.48 11.68
N VAL A 71 7.04 11.94 12.49
CA VAL A 71 6.13 12.73 13.34
C VAL A 71 6.90 13.50 14.43
N GLU A 72 8.00 12.93 14.96
CA GLU A 72 8.76 13.52 16.06
C GLU A 72 9.62 14.70 15.60
N GLU A 73 10.25 14.57 14.44
CA GLU A 73 11.15 15.60 13.88
C GLU A 73 10.41 16.53 12.90
N ASP A 74 9.16 16.24 12.56
CA ASP A 74 8.36 16.94 11.55
C ASP A 74 9.10 17.05 10.19
N LEU A 75 9.66 15.91 9.76
CA LEU A 75 10.46 15.79 8.55
C LEU A 75 9.87 14.78 7.58
N ILE A 76 10.08 15.00 6.29
CA ILE A 76 9.74 14.05 5.24
C ILE A 76 11.03 13.40 4.74
N LEU A 77 11.07 12.06 4.74
CA LEU A 77 12.27 11.30 4.43
C LEU A 77 12.06 10.45 3.17
N GLN A 78 13.15 10.20 2.47
CA GLN A 78 13.26 9.16 1.46
C GLN A 78 14.21 8.09 2.00
N ILE A 79 13.77 6.84 1.98
CA ILE A 79 14.53 5.72 2.52
C ILE A 79 14.71 4.61 1.48
N THR A 80 15.69 3.74 1.72
CA THR A 80 15.78 2.44 1.06
C THR A 80 14.78 1.46 1.68
N ILE A 81 14.56 0.32 1.05
CA ILE A 81 13.69 -0.75 1.58
C ILE A 81 14.15 -1.26 2.95
N ASP A 82 15.43 -1.23 3.22
CA ASP A 82 16.04 -1.67 4.48
C ASP A 82 16.20 -0.54 5.52
N GLY A 83 15.58 0.64 5.26
CA GLY A 83 15.45 1.73 6.21
C GLY A 83 16.62 2.73 6.25
N GLU A 84 17.57 2.69 5.30
CA GLU A 84 18.62 3.71 5.20
C GLU A 84 18.02 5.03 4.69
N VAL A 85 18.28 6.14 5.41
CA VAL A 85 17.77 7.46 5.04
C VAL A 85 18.66 8.07 3.96
N LEU A 86 18.11 8.26 2.76
CA LEU A 86 18.81 8.80 1.59
C LEU A 86 18.70 10.32 1.48
N ASN A 87 17.53 10.85 1.74
CA ASN A 87 17.21 12.28 1.64
C ASN A 87 16.17 12.66 2.70
N GLY A 88 16.14 13.94 3.06
CA GLY A 88 15.13 14.52 3.96
C GLY A 88 14.79 15.93 3.58
N TRP A 89 13.57 16.35 3.88
CA TRP A 89 13.03 17.68 3.65
C TRP A 89 12.28 18.16 4.88
N ASN A 90 12.36 19.43 5.15
CA ASN A 90 11.44 20.07 6.09
C ASN A 90 10.07 20.26 5.43
N TRP A 91 9.09 20.73 6.20
CA TRP A 91 7.72 20.92 5.71
C TRP A 91 7.63 21.88 4.51
N SER A 92 8.47 22.93 4.48
CA SER A 92 8.50 23.88 3.36
C SER A 92 9.14 23.32 2.07
N GLY A 93 9.63 22.08 2.08
CA GLY A 93 10.29 21.45 0.94
C GLY A 93 11.78 21.73 0.81
N GLU A 94 12.41 22.40 1.78
CA GLU A 94 13.85 22.60 1.80
C GLU A 94 14.56 21.30 2.15
N LYS A 95 15.52 20.91 1.31
CA LYS A 95 16.30 19.68 1.49
C LYS A 95 17.30 19.82 2.63
N LEU A 96 17.34 18.86 3.53
CA LEU A 96 18.33 18.76 4.58
C LEU A 96 19.71 18.43 4.02
N SER A 97 20.76 18.94 4.67
CA SER A 97 22.14 18.53 4.35
C SER A 97 22.41 17.09 4.81
N ASN A 98 23.34 16.41 4.13
CA ASN A 98 23.74 15.06 4.52
C ASN A 98 24.31 15.02 5.95
N HIS A 99 24.99 16.10 6.39
CA HIS A 99 25.48 16.19 7.77
C HIS A 99 24.34 16.14 8.77
N LYS A 100 23.27 16.92 8.54
CA LYS A 100 22.10 16.95 9.43
C LYS A 100 21.33 15.62 9.42
N LEU A 101 21.21 14.99 8.26
CA LEU A 101 20.59 13.67 8.15
C LEU A 101 21.36 12.60 8.94
N ASN A 102 22.69 12.57 8.79
CA ASN A 102 23.52 11.61 9.54
C ASN A 102 23.53 11.87 11.05
N GLU A 103 23.30 13.11 11.49
CA GLU A 103 23.15 13.45 12.90
C GLU A 103 21.84 12.95 13.46
N LEU A 104 20.72 13.14 12.73
CA LEU A 104 19.37 12.72 13.16
C LEU A 104 19.14 11.23 12.98
N TYR A 105 19.67 10.66 11.90
CA TYR A 105 19.44 9.26 11.51
C TYR A 105 20.77 8.53 11.29
N PRO A 106 21.58 8.32 12.37
CA PRO A 106 22.87 7.62 12.24
C PRO A 106 22.70 6.13 11.94
N GLU A 107 21.52 5.57 12.18
CA GLU A 107 21.18 4.16 11.95
C GLU A 107 19.96 4.06 11.02
N LYS A 108 19.72 2.84 10.53
CA LYS A 108 18.51 2.53 9.74
C LYS A 108 17.26 2.74 10.58
N ILE A 109 16.23 3.28 9.97
CA ILE A 109 14.93 3.47 10.61
C ILE A 109 13.97 2.33 10.24
N SER A 110 13.06 2.03 11.17
CA SER A 110 11.93 1.13 10.92
C SER A 110 10.65 1.94 10.80
N CYS A 111 9.89 1.71 9.74
CA CYS A 111 8.59 2.35 9.57
C CYS A 111 7.53 1.65 10.42
N ASN A 112 6.66 2.46 11.02
CA ASN A 112 5.48 1.99 11.76
C ASN A 112 4.32 2.97 11.55
N MET A 113 3.16 2.71 12.13
CA MET A 113 1.96 3.53 11.94
C MET A 113 1.85 4.74 12.90
N TYR A 114 2.88 5.04 13.70
CA TYR A 114 2.77 6.01 14.79
C TYR A 114 3.77 7.17 14.71
N ASN A 115 5.03 6.89 14.40
CA ASN A 115 6.05 7.94 14.43
C ASN A 115 6.97 8.01 13.20
N LYS A 116 7.17 6.92 12.49
CA LYS A 116 7.91 6.87 11.21
C LYS A 116 6.99 6.30 10.14
N ILE A 117 6.03 7.13 9.70
CA ILE A 117 4.90 6.71 8.89
C ILE A 117 5.29 6.65 7.42
N TYR A 118 5.25 5.45 6.83
CA TYR A 118 5.43 5.31 5.39
C TYR A 118 4.16 5.76 4.66
N LEU A 119 4.32 6.71 3.75
CA LEU A 119 3.24 7.24 2.91
C LEU A 119 3.08 6.31 1.69
N GLY A 120 2.53 5.12 1.93
CA GLY A 120 2.50 4.05 0.94
C GLY A 120 1.26 4.05 0.05
N ASP A 121 0.18 4.66 0.53
CA ASP A 121 -1.14 4.70 -0.13
C ASP A 121 -1.88 6.00 0.22
N GLY A 122 -3.12 6.14 -0.26
CA GLY A 122 -3.92 7.36 -0.12
C GLY A 122 -4.38 7.71 1.30
N TRP A 123 -4.28 6.80 2.27
CA TRP A 123 -4.60 7.07 3.68
C TRP A 123 -3.56 7.99 4.34
N TRP A 124 -2.29 7.84 3.97
CA TRP A 124 -1.19 8.40 4.73
C TRP A 124 -0.86 9.86 4.45
N PRO A 125 -0.95 10.41 3.21
CA PRO A 125 -0.71 11.83 2.98
C PRO A 125 -1.62 12.74 3.79
N PRO A 126 -2.97 12.58 3.82
CA PRO A 126 -3.82 13.42 4.65
C PRO A 126 -3.57 13.20 6.15
N ALA A 127 -3.25 11.97 6.60
CA ALA A 127 -2.87 11.71 7.98
C ALA A 127 -1.60 12.46 8.39
N ALA A 128 -0.54 12.40 7.58
CA ALA A 128 0.71 13.10 7.84
C ALA A 128 0.50 14.63 7.95
N ILE A 129 -0.31 15.19 7.05
CA ILE A 129 -0.64 16.62 7.08
C ILE A 129 -1.45 16.97 8.34
N ALA A 130 -2.37 16.11 8.76
CA ALA A 130 -3.14 16.32 9.98
C ALA A 130 -2.25 16.28 11.23
N TYR A 131 -1.29 15.36 11.31
CA TYR A 131 -0.29 15.33 12.39
C TYR A 131 0.57 16.60 12.43
N HIS A 132 1.05 17.09 11.28
CA HIS A 132 1.78 18.35 11.19
C HIS A 132 0.98 19.52 11.77
N TYR A 133 -0.32 19.56 11.50
CA TYR A 133 -1.20 20.62 12.04
C TYR A 133 -1.70 20.36 13.46
N GLY A 134 -1.14 19.36 14.15
CA GLY A 134 -1.31 19.15 15.58
C GLY A 134 -2.39 18.15 15.98
N LEU A 135 -2.91 17.34 15.04
CA LEU A 135 -3.78 16.25 15.40
C LEU A 135 -2.97 15.16 16.11
N GLU A 136 -3.43 14.70 17.26
CA GLU A 136 -2.71 13.68 18.07
C GLU A 136 -2.99 12.24 17.62
N SER A 137 -4.15 12.00 16.98
CA SER A 137 -4.56 10.68 16.48
C SER A 137 -5.52 10.79 15.32
N THR A 138 -5.36 9.93 14.35
CA THR A 138 -6.24 9.81 13.17
C THR A 138 -7.23 8.66 13.28
N GLU A 139 -7.18 7.86 14.36
CA GLU A 139 -7.92 6.61 14.53
C GLU A 139 -9.43 6.80 14.43
N ALA A 140 -9.98 7.83 15.09
CA ALA A 140 -11.42 8.09 15.07
C ALA A 140 -11.92 8.39 13.65
N CYS A 141 -11.14 9.14 12.85
CA CYS A 141 -11.47 9.43 11.46
C CYS A 141 -11.33 8.18 10.57
N TYR A 142 -10.31 7.36 10.82
CA TYR A 142 -10.14 6.08 10.14
C TYR A 142 -11.36 5.16 10.37
N LEU A 143 -11.75 4.94 11.62
CA LEU A 143 -12.91 4.10 11.96
C LEU A 143 -14.21 4.63 11.34
N LYS A 144 -14.43 5.95 11.38
CA LYS A 144 -15.59 6.59 10.75
C LYS A 144 -15.60 6.40 9.23
N THR A 145 -14.43 6.43 8.60
CA THR A 145 -14.32 6.20 7.16
C THR A 145 -14.57 4.73 6.82
N LYS A 146 -14.08 3.79 7.62
CA LYS A 146 -14.40 2.35 7.45
C LYS A 146 -15.90 2.08 7.60
N GLU A 147 -16.56 2.73 8.55
CA GLU A 147 -18.02 2.66 8.67
C GLU A 147 -18.73 3.24 7.44
N TRP A 148 -18.23 4.36 6.90
CA TRP A 148 -18.76 4.96 5.68
C TRP A 148 -18.63 4.01 4.47
N ILE A 149 -17.46 3.35 4.29
CA ILE A 149 -17.23 2.34 3.26
C ILE A 149 -18.26 1.20 3.39
N ASN A 150 -18.42 0.66 4.59
CA ASN A 150 -19.31 -0.47 4.85
C ASN A 150 -20.80 -0.16 4.66
N ASN A 151 -21.20 1.10 4.79
CA ASN A 151 -22.57 1.56 4.62
C ASN A 151 -22.88 2.11 3.22
N ASN A 152 -21.92 2.12 2.31
CA ASN A 152 -22.06 2.66 0.96
C ASN A 152 -21.97 1.54 -0.10
N ASP A 153 -23.10 0.89 -0.36
CA ASP A 153 -23.21 -0.28 -1.24
C ASP A 153 -22.73 -0.01 -2.68
N ASP A 154 -22.77 1.25 -3.13
CA ASP A 154 -22.35 1.66 -4.47
C ASP A 154 -20.83 1.93 -4.58
N PHE A 155 -20.12 1.96 -3.44
CA PHE A 155 -18.72 2.35 -3.39
C PHE A 155 -17.77 1.26 -3.92
N LEU A 156 -17.98 0.01 -3.48
CA LEU A 156 -17.13 -1.11 -3.89
C LEU A 156 -17.72 -1.85 -5.09
N GLN A 157 -17.19 -1.57 -6.28
CA GLN A 157 -17.65 -2.22 -7.50
C GLN A 157 -16.75 -3.40 -7.90
N PRO A 158 -17.33 -4.60 -8.12
CA PRO A 158 -16.57 -5.75 -8.60
C PRO A 158 -15.84 -5.46 -9.92
N THR A 159 -14.55 -5.78 -9.98
CA THR A 159 -13.81 -5.70 -11.26
C THR A 159 -14.30 -6.77 -12.22
N PRO A 160 -14.77 -6.39 -13.43
CA PRO A 160 -15.31 -7.35 -14.40
C PRO A 160 -14.33 -8.47 -14.75
N GLY A 161 -14.76 -9.72 -14.58
CA GLY A 161 -13.97 -10.90 -14.91
C GLY A 161 -12.93 -11.30 -13.86
N LEU A 162 -12.65 -10.49 -12.85
CA LEU A 162 -11.62 -10.77 -11.84
C LEU A 162 -11.93 -12.07 -11.07
N ARG A 163 -13.17 -12.23 -10.58
CA ARG A 163 -13.58 -13.43 -9.87
C ARG A 163 -13.28 -14.73 -10.63
N GLU A 164 -13.71 -14.80 -11.89
CA GLU A 164 -13.50 -16.00 -12.72
C GLU A 164 -12.01 -16.22 -13.03
N THR A 165 -11.28 -15.12 -13.28
CA THR A 165 -9.83 -15.17 -13.48
C THR A 165 -9.10 -15.73 -12.25
N LEU A 166 -9.43 -15.27 -11.06
CA LEU A 166 -8.81 -15.75 -9.82
C LEU A 166 -9.21 -17.20 -9.51
N LYS A 167 -10.46 -17.60 -9.77
CA LYS A 167 -10.87 -19.02 -9.66
C LYS A 167 -10.10 -19.93 -10.61
N ASN A 168 -9.86 -19.49 -11.84
CA ASN A 168 -9.07 -20.26 -12.80
C ASN A 168 -7.60 -20.33 -12.36
N LEU A 169 -7.04 -19.23 -11.87
CA LEU A 169 -5.68 -19.19 -11.32
C LEU A 169 -5.52 -20.18 -10.16
N LYS A 170 -6.53 -20.27 -9.29
CA LYS A 170 -6.58 -21.17 -8.13
C LYS A 170 -6.53 -22.65 -8.51
N ILE A 171 -6.85 -23.04 -9.74
CA ILE A 171 -6.79 -24.45 -10.18
C ILE A 171 -5.34 -24.96 -10.18
N ASN A 172 -4.39 -24.09 -10.55
CA ASN A 172 -3.00 -24.47 -10.76
C ASN A 172 -2.02 -23.79 -9.79
N LYS A 173 -2.48 -22.84 -8.99
CA LYS A 173 -1.65 -22.04 -8.07
C LYS A 173 -2.36 -21.84 -6.75
N ASN A 174 -1.59 -21.67 -5.69
CA ASN A 174 -2.13 -21.19 -4.44
C ASN A 174 -2.35 -19.67 -4.56
N ILE A 175 -3.50 -19.18 -4.14
CA ILE A 175 -3.78 -17.74 -4.08
C ILE A 175 -4.26 -17.37 -2.68
N VAL A 176 -3.58 -16.42 -2.05
CA VAL A 176 -3.88 -15.98 -0.68
C VAL A 176 -4.05 -14.48 -0.62
N LEU A 177 -4.74 -14.02 0.40
CA LEU A 177 -4.91 -12.60 0.70
C LEU A 177 -4.14 -12.23 1.97
N ALA A 178 -3.41 -11.12 1.98
CA ALA A 178 -2.68 -10.62 3.15
C ALA A 178 -2.90 -9.11 3.30
N THR A 179 -3.75 -8.70 4.25
CA THR A 179 -4.19 -7.32 4.44
C THR A 179 -3.97 -6.80 5.86
N ASN A 180 -3.83 -5.48 6.00
CA ASN A 180 -3.85 -4.79 7.29
C ASN A 180 -5.27 -4.63 7.86
N SER A 181 -6.31 -4.74 7.02
CA SER A 181 -7.71 -4.72 7.45
C SER A 181 -8.01 -5.87 8.39
N ASP A 182 -8.92 -5.67 9.33
CA ASP A 182 -9.37 -6.73 10.22
C ASP A 182 -10.27 -7.75 9.51
N ALA A 183 -10.59 -8.85 10.20
CA ALA A 183 -11.35 -9.94 9.63
C ALA A 183 -12.80 -9.55 9.26
N GLN A 184 -13.42 -8.65 10.02
CA GLN A 184 -14.80 -8.21 9.74
C GLN A 184 -14.85 -7.33 8.50
N ASP A 185 -13.98 -6.34 8.41
CA ASP A 185 -13.86 -5.46 7.25
C ASP A 185 -13.48 -6.24 6.00
N THR A 186 -12.47 -7.13 6.10
CA THR A 186 -12.03 -7.97 5.00
C THR A 186 -13.18 -8.81 4.43
N ASN A 187 -13.97 -9.46 5.29
CA ASN A 187 -15.12 -10.25 4.85
C ASN A 187 -16.21 -9.39 4.18
N SER A 188 -16.48 -8.20 4.72
CA SER A 188 -17.44 -7.25 4.13
C SER A 188 -17.01 -6.81 2.73
N ILE A 189 -15.75 -6.40 2.58
CA ILE A 189 -15.17 -5.95 1.30
C ILE A 189 -15.20 -7.10 0.27
N LEU A 190 -14.74 -8.30 0.64
CA LEU A 190 -14.75 -9.46 -0.26
C LEU A 190 -16.17 -9.85 -0.69
N ASN A 191 -17.16 -9.67 0.18
CA ASN A 191 -18.56 -9.89 -0.19
C ASN A 191 -19.04 -8.87 -1.23
N ASN A 192 -18.77 -7.60 -1.01
CA ASN A 192 -19.17 -6.52 -1.93
C ASN A 192 -18.47 -6.63 -3.30
N LEU A 193 -17.21 -7.10 -3.32
CA LEU A 193 -16.44 -7.37 -4.53
C LEU A 193 -16.79 -8.70 -5.22
N ASP A 194 -17.73 -9.49 -4.69
CA ASP A 194 -18.04 -10.87 -5.14
C ASP A 194 -16.81 -11.79 -5.17
N LEU A 195 -15.89 -11.64 -4.21
CA LEU A 195 -14.66 -12.43 -4.11
C LEU A 195 -14.66 -13.45 -2.95
N GLN A 196 -15.80 -13.69 -2.30
CA GLN A 196 -15.89 -14.68 -1.24
C GLN A 196 -15.54 -16.10 -1.73
N GLY A 197 -14.74 -16.82 -0.93
CA GLY A 197 -14.29 -18.19 -1.20
C GLY A 197 -13.31 -18.33 -2.37
N VAL A 198 -12.81 -17.20 -2.88
CA VAL A 198 -11.81 -17.19 -3.96
C VAL A 198 -10.43 -17.58 -3.42
N PHE A 199 -9.99 -16.99 -2.31
CA PHE A 199 -8.69 -17.25 -1.71
C PHE A 199 -8.65 -18.57 -0.94
N GLN A 200 -7.49 -19.24 -0.87
CA GLN A 200 -7.26 -20.42 -0.02
C GLN A 200 -7.24 -19.98 1.45
N ASP A 201 -6.37 -19.02 1.75
CA ASP A 201 -6.21 -18.46 3.08
C ASP A 201 -6.26 -16.94 3.04
N ILE A 202 -6.69 -16.36 4.14
CA ILE A 202 -6.83 -14.90 4.32
C ILE A 202 -6.15 -14.53 5.61
N TYR A 203 -5.05 -13.76 5.50
CA TYR A 203 -4.30 -13.20 6.62
C TYR A 203 -4.77 -11.76 6.83
N THR A 204 -5.39 -11.49 7.97
CA THR A 204 -5.92 -10.17 8.35
C THR A 204 -5.07 -9.55 9.46
N SER A 205 -5.18 -8.23 9.66
CA SER A 205 -4.43 -7.50 10.70
C SER A 205 -2.92 -7.78 10.64
N CYS A 206 -2.35 -7.79 9.43
CA CYS A 206 -0.97 -8.24 9.17
C CYS A 206 0.09 -7.29 9.74
N ASN A 207 -0.28 -6.05 10.08
CA ASN A 207 0.63 -5.01 10.58
C ASN A 207 1.83 -4.76 9.66
N LYS A 208 1.56 -4.64 8.36
CA LYS A 208 2.55 -4.22 7.35
C LYS A 208 2.78 -2.70 7.45
N PRO A 209 3.97 -2.15 7.21
CA PRO A 209 5.19 -2.82 6.75
C PRO A 209 6.02 -3.50 7.85
N GLU A 210 5.78 -3.22 9.14
CA GLU A 210 6.60 -3.69 10.26
C GLU A 210 6.78 -5.21 10.28
N ASN A 211 5.72 -5.96 9.99
CA ASN A 211 5.73 -7.41 9.97
C ASN A 211 5.92 -8.03 8.56
N SER A 212 6.06 -7.25 7.50
CA SER A 212 6.01 -7.77 6.13
C SER A 212 6.99 -8.93 5.87
N PHE A 213 8.25 -8.79 6.23
CA PHE A 213 9.24 -9.86 6.05
C PHE A 213 8.89 -11.14 6.79
N LYS A 214 8.44 -11.01 8.05
CA LYS A 214 8.03 -12.15 8.87
C LYS A 214 6.79 -12.83 8.29
N LEU A 215 5.81 -12.03 7.87
CA LEU A 215 4.57 -12.49 7.25
C LEU A 215 4.87 -13.33 5.99
N PHE A 216 5.64 -12.77 5.05
CA PHE A 216 5.94 -13.47 3.79
C PHE A 216 6.77 -14.74 4.01
N ASN A 217 7.76 -14.73 4.92
CA ASN A 217 8.49 -15.96 5.26
C ASN A 217 7.55 -17.02 5.85
N ASN A 218 6.64 -16.65 6.76
CA ASN A 218 5.70 -17.59 7.33
C ASN A 218 4.76 -18.19 6.26
N ILE A 219 4.27 -17.37 5.33
CA ILE A 219 3.41 -17.84 4.23
C ILE A 219 4.20 -18.78 3.29
N ILE A 220 5.46 -18.45 2.95
CA ILE A 220 6.35 -19.30 2.15
C ILE A 220 6.54 -20.66 2.83
N ASP A 221 6.83 -20.67 4.12
CA ASP A 221 7.02 -21.90 4.90
C ASP A 221 5.73 -22.73 5.00
N GLU A 222 4.56 -22.08 5.18
CA GLU A 222 3.26 -22.74 5.27
C GLU A 222 2.86 -23.46 3.97
N TYR A 223 3.22 -22.87 2.82
CA TYR A 223 2.92 -23.42 1.49
C TYR A 223 4.05 -24.30 0.94
N ASP A 224 5.13 -24.51 1.70
CA ASP A 224 6.30 -25.33 1.31
C ASP A 224 6.86 -24.96 -0.07
N CYS A 225 6.90 -23.63 -0.38
CA CYS A 225 7.42 -23.10 -1.64
C CYS A 225 8.74 -22.35 -1.47
N SER A 226 9.46 -22.14 -2.57
CA SER A 226 10.69 -21.34 -2.56
C SER A 226 10.36 -19.86 -2.74
N PRO A 227 11.16 -18.92 -2.19
CA PRO A 227 10.93 -17.50 -2.39
C PRO A 227 10.82 -17.05 -3.86
N GLU A 228 11.55 -17.71 -4.78
CA GLU A 228 11.52 -17.46 -6.23
C GLU A 228 10.22 -17.88 -6.92
N ASP A 229 9.40 -18.70 -6.26
CA ASP A 229 8.14 -19.23 -6.79
C ASP A 229 6.92 -18.44 -6.30
N ILE A 230 7.15 -17.31 -5.61
CA ILE A 230 6.08 -16.45 -5.13
C ILE A 230 5.93 -15.18 -5.98
N LEU A 231 4.70 -14.68 -6.06
CA LEU A 231 4.34 -13.41 -6.63
C LEU A 231 3.51 -12.61 -5.62
N SER A 232 3.95 -11.41 -5.28
CA SER A 232 3.15 -10.47 -4.50
C SER A 232 2.54 -9.40 -5.41
N ILE A 233 1.29 -9.02 -5.12
CA ILE A 233 0.54 -8.00 -5.85
C ILE A 233 -0.07 -7.04 -4.84
N GLY A 234 0.27 -5.77 -4.96
CA GLY A 234 -0.19 -4.72 -4.05
C GLY A 234 0.05 -3.33 -4.61
N ASP A 235 -0.47 -2.33 -3.92
CA ASP A 235 -0.30 -0.91 -4.26
C ASP A 235 0.74 -0.21 -3.38
N ASN A 236 1.19 -0.87 -2.31
CA ASN A 236 2.11 -0.29 -1.33
C ASN A 236 3.48 -0.97 -1.36
N TYR A 237 4.52 -0.20 -1.75
CA TYR A 237 5.85 -0.76 -1.99
C TYR A 237 6.48 -1.41 -0.76
N LEU A 238 6.45 -0.77 0.42
CA LEU A 238 7.07 -1.33 1.62
C LEU A 238 6.23 -2.45 2.26
N ASN A 239 4.93 -2.46 2.02
CA ASN A 239 4.04 -3.48 2.55
C ASN A 239 4.18 -4.81 1.82
N GLU A 240 4.15 -4.79 0.48
CA GLU A 240 3.96 -5.99 -0.35
C GLU A 240 5.11 -6.25 -1.32
N ILE A 241 5.70 -5.20 -1.90
CA ILE A 241 6.53 -5.30 -3.10
C ILE A 241 8.00 -5.50 -2.74
N GLY A 242 8.57 -4.55 -2.03
CA GLY A 242 9.98 -4.54 -1.66
C GLY A 242 10.40 -5.75 -0.83
N PRO A 243 9.66 -6.13 0.22
CA PRO A 243 9.97 -7.31 1.01
C PRO A 243 10.04 -8.60 0.18
N VAL A 244 9.08 -8.81 -0.73
CA VAL A 244 9.06 -10.01 -1.58
C VAL A 244 10.23 -10.02 -2.58
N ILE A 245 10.55 -8.88 -3.19
CA ILE A 245 11.73 -8.75 -4.06
C ILE A 245 13.03 -9.06 -3.30
N GLN A 246 13.17 -8.56 -2.07
CA GLN A 246 14.35 -8.86 -1.25
C GLN A 246 14.48 -10.33 -0.85
N LEU A 247 13.34 -11.03 -0.69
CA LEU A 247 13.33 -12.48 -0.48
C LEU A 247 13.68 -13.27 -1.75
N GLY A 248 13.67 -12.65 -2.92
CA GLY A 248 13.97 -13.28 -4.21
C GLY A 248 12.74 -13.60 -5.05
N GLY A 249 11.55 -13.22 -4.60
CA GLY A 249 10.29 -13.40 -5.32
C GLY A 249 10.04 -12.35 -6.40
N GLU A 250 8.92 -12.51 -7.09
CA GLU A 250 8.42 -11.56 -8.09
C GLU A 250 7.34 -10.65 -7.47
N ALA A 251 7.20 -9.45 -8.00
CA ALA A 251 6.17 -8.53 -7.52
C ALA A 251 5.54 -7.70 -8.64
N ILE A 252 4.26 -7.38 -8.45
CA ILE A 252 3.49 -6.44 -9.29
C ILE A 252 3.03 -5.29 -8.40
N LEU A 253 3.48 -4.08 -8.72
CA LEU A 253 3.02 -2.86 -8.09
C LEU A 253 1.86 -2.28 -8.91
N ILE A 254 0.73 -1.99 -8.26
CA ILE A 254 -0.37 -1.21 -8.83
C ILE A 254 -0.11 0.26 -8.49
N ASP A 255 0.36 1.02 -9.48
CA ASP A 255 0.73 2.44 -9.31
C ASP A 255 -0.09 3.32 -10.25
N ARG A 256 -1.28 3.74 -9.80
CA ARG A 256 -2.28 4.46 -10.61
C ARG A 256 -1.86 5.86 -11.01
N GLU A 257 -1.02 6.50 -10.22
CA GLU A 257 -0.70 7.92 -10.37
C GLU A 257 0.75 8.14 -10.84
N ASP A 258 1.46 7.07 -11.24
CA ASP A 258 2.93 7.12 -11.49
C ASP A 258 3.65 7.80 -10.31
N ALA A 259 3.11 7.57 -9.11
CA ALA A 259 3.54 8.23 -7.89
C ALA A 259 4.86 7.64 -7.37
N PHE A 260 5.14 6.39 -7.76
CA PHE A 260 6.31 5.67 -7.33
C PHE A 260 7.53 6.02 -8.18
N SER A 261 8.36 6.92 -7.68
CA SER A 261 9.52 7.48 -8.41
C SER A 261 10.80 6.62 -8.37
N GLN A 262 10.79 5.45 -7.74
CA GLN A 262 11.97 4.58 -7.70
C GLN A 262 12.08 3.76 -9.00
N LYS A 263 12.84 4.27 -9.97
CA LYS A 263 13.08 3.64 -11.27
C LYS A 263 13.85 2.31 -11.22
N ASP A 264 14.32 1.90 -10.05
CA ASP A 264 15.14 0.70 -9.85
C ASP A 264 14.37 -0.50 -9.28
N SER A 265 13.03 -0.43 -9.22
CA SER A 265 12.27 -1.59 -8.77
C SER A 265 12.30 -2.69 -9.83
N SER A 266 12.65 -3.91 -9.43
CA SER A 266 12.50 -5.10 -10.27
C SER A 266 11.03 -5.54 -10.39
N ALA A 267 10.09 -4.81 -9.76
CA ALA A 267 8.66 -5.04 -9.86
C ALA A 267 8.12 -4.74 -11.25
N TYR A 268 7.11 -5.49 -11.65
CA TYR A 268 6.26 -5.10 -12.76
C TYR A 268 5.29 -4.02 -12.27
N ILE A 269 5.09 -2.97 -13.06
CA ILE A 269 4.18 -1.87 -12.73
C ILE A 269 2.98 -1.93 -13.67
N VAL A 270 1.78 -1.83 -13.11
CA VAL A 270 0.51 -1.71 -13.82
C VAL A 270 -0.31 -0.58 -13.19
N ASP A 271 -1.19 0.01 -13.97
CA ASP A 271 -2.06 1.09 -13.46
C ASP A 271 -3.29 0.55 -12.73
N SER A 272 -3.64 -0.73 -12.92
CA SER A 272 -4.89 -1.32 -12.45
C SER A 272 -4.84 -2.83 -12.39
N ILE A 273 -5.54 -3.42 -11.41
CA ILE A 273 -5.81 -4.87 -11.34
C ILE A 273 -6.52 -5.38 -12.62
N LYS A 274 -7.29 -4.52 -13.29
CA LYS A 274 -7.98 -4.85 -14.57
C LYS A 274 -7.01 -5.27 -15.67
N GLU A 275 -5.79 -4.73 -15.67
CA GLU A 275 -4.77 -5.13 -16.63
C GLU A 275 -4.26 -6.56 -16.41
N LEU A 276 -4.35 -7.07 -15.18
CA LEU A 276 -3.91 -8.41 -14.83
C LEU A 276 -4.92 -9.49 -15.24
N VAL A 277 -6.21 -9.16 -15.37
CA VAL A 277 -7.25 -10.11 -15.80
C VAL A 277 -6.88 -10.83 -17.11
N PRO A 278 -6.57 -10.16 -18.23
CA PRO A 278 -6.17 -10.84 -19.45
C PRO A 278 -4.78 -11.50 -19.36
N ILE A 279 -3.90 -11.05 -18.47
CA ILE A 279 -2.56 -11.62 -18.30
C ILE A 279 -2.68 -12.98 -17.59
N PHE A 280 -3.46 -13.04 -16.51
CA PHE A 280 -3.69 -14.29 -15.78
C PHE A 280 -4.46 -15.33 -16.60
N ASN A 281 -5.46 -14.91 -17.38
CA ASN A 281 -6.19 -15.83 -18.25
C ASN A 281 -5.26 -16.48 -19.30
N ASN A 282 -4.28 -15.75 -19.84
CA ASN A 282 -3.30 -16.29 -20.77
C ASN A 282 -2.21 -17.19 -20.11
N ALA A 283 -2.02 -17.09 -18.81
CA ALA A 283 -1.06 -17.91 -18.07
C ALA A 283 -1.65 -19.25 -17.60
N VAL A 284 -2.96 -19.44 -17.73
CA VAL A 284 -3.68 -20.67 -17.34
C VAL A 284 -3.96 -21.57 -18.55
N GLU A 285 -3.85 -21.03 -19.78
CA GLU A 285 -3.90 -21.80 -21.02
C GLU A 285 -2.56 -22.52 -21.30
#